data_9f29a9e3c38c4332ecddb8e327da8710
#
_entry.id   9f29a9e3c38c4332ecddb8e327da8710
#
_cell.length_a   1.000
_cell.length_b   1.000
_cell.length_c   1.000
_cell.angle_alpha   90.00
_cell.angle_beta   90.00
_cell.angle_gamma   90.00
#
_symmetry.space_group_name_H-M   'P 1'
#
loop_
_entity.id
_entity.type
_entity.pdbx_description
1 polymer ?
#
loop_
_entity_poly.entity_id
_entity_poly.type
_entity_poly.pdbx_seq_one_letter_code
_entity_poly.pdbx_strand_id
1 'polypeptide(L)'
;MFIASKIVWFLLSPEVLIFTSLVVGGVLLWTRWFLVGRAVTSVAVIIVVLVTVFPVGTWLFHILESRFPPIMPPSSIDGIVVLGGSSRQSLTAERGQVALKESAERLTTFVTLARRYPDARLVFVGGSSSLTRPDLTEAADARQIFSELGLDVGRVHYETRSRNTYENALLSLAIAKPLGGEKWLLITSAFHMPRAVGCFRRVGWDITPYPVDYRTSTNIRVIGGLSVGSSIKRLTHAAHEWVGLVAYYIMGRTNAFLPLPRA
;
A
#
# COMPACT_ATOMS: atom_id res chain seq x y z
N MET A 1 19.07 4.54 -4.03
CA MET A 1 17.68 4.98 -4.32
C MET A 1 16.68 4.61 -3.21
N PHE A 2 16.65 3.38 -2.69
CA PHE A 2 15.70 2.94 -1.66
C PHE A 2 15.74 3.76 -0.34
N ILE A 3 16.92 4.01 0.22
CA ILE A 3 17.08 4.83 1.45
C ILE A 3 16.69 6.27 1.19
N ALA A 4 17.14 6.86 0.08
CA ALA A 4 16.81 8.22 -0.28
C ALA A 4 15.29 8.45 -0.41
N SER A 5 14.56 7.52 -1.03
CA SER A 5 13.10 7.63 -1.15
C SER A 5 12.38 7.62 0.21
N LYS A 6 12.91 6.89 1.20
CA LYS A 6 12.34 6.89 2.56
C LYS A 6 12.60 8.20 3.29
N ILE A 7 13.81 8.76 3.17
CA ILE A 7 14.16 10.05 3.78
C ILE A 7 13.33 11.16 3.15
N VAL A 8 13.25 11.21 1.82
CA VAL A 8 12.44 12.19 1.09
C VAL A 8 10.97 12.07 1.50
N TRP A 9 10.43 10.84 1.56
CA TRP A 9 9.06 10.66 2.01
C TRP A 9 8.85 11.11 3.46
N PHE A 10 9.76 10.78 4.37
CA PHE A 10 9.67 11.23 5.76
C PHE A 10 9.57 12.76 5.85
N LEU A 11 10.43 13.49 5.12
CA LEU A 11 10.44 14.96 5.12
C LEU A 11 9.20 15.55 4.44
N LEU A 12 8.67 14.92 3.41
CA LEU A 12 7.51 15.41 2.64
C LEU A 12 6.17 14.90 3.15
N SER A 13 6.16 14.03 4.16
CA SER A 13 4.90 13.50 4.68
C SER A 13 4.04 14.60 5.33
N PRO A 14 2.73 14.65 5.07
CA PRO A 14 1.84 15.69 5.59
C PRO A 14 1.93 15.87 7.11
N GLU A 15 2.04 14.77 7.85
CA GLU A 15 2.16 14.79 9.32
C GLU A 15 3.45 15.49 9.78
N VAL A 16 4.60 15.22 9.14
CA VAL A 16 5.88 15.85 9.48
C VAL A 16 5.89 17.32 9.07
N LEU A 17 5.35 17.65 7.89
CA LEU A 17 5.24 19.04 7.45
C LEU A 17 4.37 19.88 8.39
N ILE A 18 3.21 19.36 8.79
CA ILE A 18 2.32 20.05 9.75
C ILE A 18 3.03 20.22 11.09
N PHE A 19 3.61 19.14 11.64
CA PHE A 19 4.30 19.18 12.93
C PHE A 19 5.47 20.15 12.90
N THR A 20 6.33 20.09 11.89
CA THR A 20 7.49 20.97 11.73
C THR A 20 7.05 22.45 11.59
N SER A 21 5.97 22.70 10.83
CA SER A 21 5.43 24.05 10.69
C SER A 21 4.92 24.61 12.02
N LEU A 22 4.25 23.80 12.83
CA LEU A 22 3.79 24.24 14.16
C LEU A 22 4.96 24.50 15.11
N VAL A 23 5.99 23.65 15.11
CA VAL A 23 7.18 23.84 15.95
C VAL A 23 7.98 25.06 15.52
N VAL A 24 8.31 25.16 14.24
CA VAL A 24 9.09 26.32 13.72
C VAL A 24 8.31 27.61 13.88
N GLY A 25 7.02 27.60 13.52
CA GLY A 25 6.16 28.78 13.70
C GLY A 25 6.08 29.19 15.17
N GLY A 26 5.90 28.24 16.09
CA GLY A 26 5.89 28.48 17.53
C GLY A 26 7.20 29.07 18.05
N VAL A 27 8.36 28.56 17.64
CA VAL A 27 9.67 29.12 18.00
C VAL A 27 9.83 30.55 17.48
N LEU A 28 9.43 30.80 16.24
CA LEU A 28 9.53 32.13 15.62
C LEU A 28 8.69 33.20 16.35
N LEU A 29 7.59 32.81 17.03
CA LEU A 29 6.78 33.75 17.83
C LEU A 29 7.57 34.44 18.96
N TRP A 30 8.63 33.80 19.43
CA TRP A 30 9.50 34.32 20.51
C TRP A 30 10.74 35.02 19.99
N THR A 31 10.78 35.33 18.68
CA THR A 31 11.92 35.99 18.01
C THR A 31 11.48 37.28 17.34
N ARG A 32 12.45 38.05 16.78
CA ARG A 32 12.17 39.23 15.93
C ARG A 32 11.30 38.89 14.69
N TRP A 33 11.15 37.62 14.35
CA TRP A 33 10.36 37.10 13.22
C TRP A 33 8.94 36.74 13.63
N PHE A 34 8.38 37.32 14.70
CA PHE A 34 7.08 36.92 15.25
C PHE A 34 5.92 36.98 14.24
N LEU A 35 5.95 37.93 13.28
CA LEU A 35 4.92 38.00 12.23
C LEU A 35 4.97 36.80 11.31
N VAL A 36 6.17 36.32 10.95
CA VAL A 36 6.37 35.11 10.17
C VAL A 36 5.90 33.89 10.98
N GLY A 37 6.29 33.85 12.27
CA GLY A 37 5.86 32.78 13.19
C GLY A 37 4.34 32.71 13.28
N ARG A 38 3.66 33.84 13.43
CA ARG A 38 2.19 33.91 13.47
C ARG A 38 1.57 33.43 12.17
N ALA A 39 2.08 33.83 11.01
CA ALA A 39 1.59 33.40 9.71
C ALA A 39 1.76 31.89 9.53
N VAL A 40 2.95 31.34 9.78
CA VAL A 40 3.24 29.89 9.65
C VAL A 40 2.35 29.06 10.56
N THR A 41 2.25 29.45 11.84
CA THR A 41 1.39 28.73 12.81
C THR A 41 -0.08 28.78 12.40
N SER A 42 -0.57 29.97 12.01
CA SER A 42 -1.96 30.12 11.57
C SER A 42 -2.28 29.27 10.35
N VAL A 43 -1.41 29.25 9.34
CA VAL A 43 -1.58 28.40 8.15
C VAL A 43 -1.59 26.92 8.54
N ALA A 44 -0.66 26.47 9.39
CA ALA A 44 -0.63 25.08 9.84
C ALA A 44 -1.91 24.68 10.59
N VAL A 45 -2.42 25.55 11.49
CA VAL A 45 -3.68 25.33 12.20
C VAL A 45 -4.86 25.25 11.23
N ILE A 46 -4.94 26.18 10.27
CA ILE A 46 -5.99 26.20 9.25
C ILE A 46 -5.96 24.88 8.45
N ILE A 47 -4.78 24.42 8.03
CA ILE A 47 -4.63 23.13 7.32
C ILE A 47 -5.14 21.98 8.18
N VAL A 48 -4.78 21.92 9.46
CA VAL A 48 -5.27 20.87 10.39
C VAL A 48 -6.80 20.90 10.49
N VAL A 49 -7.38 22.08 10.65
CA VAL A 49 -8.84 22.25 10.72
C VAL A 49 -9.50 21.78 9.41
N LEU A 50 -9.00 22.24 8.27
CA LEU A 50 -9.54 21.85 6.96
C LEU A 50 -9.46 20.34 6.73
N VAL A 51 -8.30 19.72 7.00
CA VAL A 51 -8.11 18.27 6.85
C VAL A 51 -8.98 17.47 7.83
N THR A 52 -9.29 18.04 8.99
CA THR A 52 -10.15 17.38 10.00
C THR A 52 -11.63 17.47 9.62
N VAL A 53 -12.08 18.66 9.19
CA VAL A 53 -13.47 18.92 8.83
C VAL A 53 -13.82 18.29 7.47
N PHE A 54 -12.96 18.49 6.48
CA PHE A 54 -13.16 17.92 5.14
C PHE A 54 -12.37 16.60 5.00
N PRO A 55 -12.99 15.53 4.53
CA PRO A 55 -12.34 14.22 4.44
C PRO A 55 -11.38 14.11 3.24
N VAL A 56 -10.42 15.02 3.13
CA VAL A 56 -9.49 15.11 1.98
C VAL A 56 -8.76 13.80 1.74
N GLY A 57 -8.21 13.18 2.79
CA GLY A 57 -7.55 11.87 2.68
C GLY A 57 -8.51 10.76 2.19
N THR A 58 -9.79 10.83 2.59
CA THR A 58 -10.81 9.89 2.11
C THR A 58 -11.10 10.08 0.61
N TRP A 59 -11.22 11.33 0.14
CA TRP A 59 -11.42 11.62 -1.28
C TRP A 59 -10.24 11.14 -2.13
N LEU A 60 -9.02 11.37 -1.66
CA LEU A 60 -7.82 10.90 -2.35
C LEU A 60 -7.76 9.37 -2.43
N PHE A 61 -8.12 8.65 -1.36
CA PHE A 61 -8.26 7.20 -1.40
C PHE A 61 -9.35 6.74 -2.35
N HIS A 62 -10.52 7.37 -2.29
CA HIS A 62 -11.65 6.99 -3.12
C HIS A 62 -11.34 7.05 -4.61
N ILE A 63 -10.61 8.07 -5.06
CA ILE A 63 -10.17 8.17 -6.46
C ILE A 63 -9.32 6.96 -6.86
N LEU A 64 -8.43 6.50 -5.97
CA LEU A 64 -7.58 5.33 -6.23
C LEU A 64 -8.38 4.02 -6.20
N GLU A 65 -9.25 3.85 -5.21
CA GLU A 65 -10.04 2.64 -4.97
C GLU A 65 -11.12 2.43 -6.02
N SER A 66 -11.76 3.53 -6.46
CA SER A 66 -12.78 3.48 -7.52
C SER A 66 -12.21 3.12 -8.88
N ARG A 67 -10.88 3.16 -9.03
CA ARG A 67 -10.20 2.85 -10.30
C ARG A 67 -10.30 1.38 -10.67
N PHE A 68 -10.31 0.50 -9.68
CA PHE A 68 -10.46 -0.94 -9.85
C PHE A 68 -11.58 -1.43 -8.93
N PRO A 69 -12.81 -1.57 -9.46
CA PRO A 69 -13.93 -2.04 -8.67
C PRO A 69 -13.76 -3.52 -8.26
N PRO A 70 -14.47 -3.95 -7.20
CA PRO A 70 -14.49 -5.37 -6.84
C PRO A 70 -14.99 -6.22 -8.01
N ILE A 71 -14.36 -7.36 -8.23
CA ILE A 71 -14.78 -8.31 -9.24
C ILE A 71 -15.28 -9.61 -8.60
N MET A 72 -16.20 -10.28 -9.25
CA MET A 72 -16.56 -11.65 -8.89
C MET A 72 -15.39 -12.56 -9.23
N PRO A 73 -15.07 -13.54 -8.35
CA PRO A 73 -14.02 -14.51 -8.65
C PRO A 73 -14.34 -15.25 -9.96
N PRO A 74 -13.43 -15.30 -10.95
CA PRO A 74 -13.63 -15.98 -12.22
C PRO A 74 -13.96 -17.49 -12.02
N SER A 75 -14.51 -18.14 -13.04
CA SER A 75 -14.78 -19.59 -12.97
C SER A 75 -13.51 -20.45 -12.89
N SER A 76 -12.44 -20.01 -13.53
CA SER A 76 -11.12 -20.66 -13.50
C SER A 76 -10.00 -19.64 -13.54
N ILE A 77 -8.89 -19.95 -12.89
CA ILE A 77 -7.64 -19.19 -12.91
C ILE A 77 -6.45 -20.16 -12.85
N ASP A 78 -5.31 -19.72 -13.37
CA ASP A 78 -4.07 -20.50 -13.42
C ASP A 78 -3.13 -20.13 -12.26
N GLY A 79 -3.28 -18.94 -11.68
CA GLY A 79 -2.48 -18.54 -10.54
C GLY A 79 -2.96 -17.31 -9.81
N ILE A 80 -2.40 -17.12 -8.61
CA ILE A 80 -2.70 -16.03 -7.70
C ILE A 80 -1.39 -15.44 -7.20
N VAL A 81 -1.24 -14.12 -7.34
CA VAL A 81 -0.16 -13.34 -6.72
C VAL A 81 -0.77 -12.48 -5.63
N VAL A 82 -0.24 -12.53 -4.42
CA VAL A 82 -0.59 -11.60 -3.34
C VAL A 82 0.61 -10.78 -2.94
N LEU A 83 0.43 -9.45 -2.85
CA LEU A 83 1.45 -8.53 -2.38
C LEU A 83 1.43 -8.41 -0.85
N GLY A 84 2.61 -8.41 -0.25
CA GLY A 84 2.82 -8.14 1.16
C GLY A 84 2.37 -6.73 1.60
N GLY A 85 2.74 -6.34 2.80
CA GLY A 85 2.33 -5.10 3.45
C GLY A 85 1.38 -5.32 4.62
N SER A 86 1.11 -6.59 4.98
CA SER A 86 0.06 -6.99 5.92
C SER A 86 0.56 -7.36 7.31
N SER A 87 1.87 -7.40 7.57
CA SER A 87 2.43 -7.76 8.89
C SER A 87 3.41 -6.72 9.43
N ARG A 88 3.66 -6.79 10.74
CA ARG A 88 4.67 -6.01 11.48
C ARG A 88 5.77 -6.95 11.93
N GLN A 89 6.74 -7.20 11.06
CA GLN A 89 7.78 -8.23 11.22
C GLN A 89 8.54 -8.12 12.55
N SER A 90 8.95 -6.90 12.95
CA SER A 90 9.66 -6.69 14.22
C SER A 90 8.79 -7.09 15.42
N LEU A 91 7.51 -6.70 15.41
CA LEU A 91 6.59 -7.04 16.50
C LEU A 91 6.28 -8.53 16.53
N THR A 92 6.13 -9.18 15.36
CA THR A 92 5.99 -10.63 15.23
C THR A 92 7.20 -11.34 15.85
N ALA A 93 8.41 -10.94 15.49
CA ALA A 93 9.64 -11.54 15.98
C ALA A 93 9.80 -11.38 17.51
N GLU A 94 9.38 -10.24 18.08
CA GLU A 94 9.48 -9.97 19.51
C GLU A 94 8.43 -10.71 20.34
N ARG A 95 7.21 -10.91 19.78
CA ARG A 95 6.06 -11.46 20.50
C ARG A 95 5.78 -12.92 20.20
N GLY A 96 6.38 -13.48 19.14
CA GLY A 96 6.15 -14.87 18.71
C GLY A 96 4.75 -15.14 18.11
N GLN A 97 3.95 -14.10 17.91
CA GLN A 97 2.64 -14.15 17.26
C GLN A 97 2.62 -13.21 16.06
N VAL A 98 1.98 -13.62 14.97
CA VAL A 98 1.91 -12.77 13.78
C VAL A 98 1.12 -11.49 14.06
N ALA A 99 1.82 -10.36 14.06
CA ALA A 99 1.23 -9.04 14.28
C ALA A 99 0.74 -8.47 12.94
N LEU A 100 -0.56 -8.56 12.70
CA LEU A 100 -1.17 -8.08 11.47
C LEU A 100 -1.36 -6.57 11.46
N LYS A 101 -1.36 -6.00 10.25
CA LYS A 101 -1.75 -4.63 9.95
C LYS A 101 -3.19 -4.58 9.43
N GLU A 102 -3.66 -3.37 9.19
CA GLU A 102 -4.99 -3.10 8.63
C GLU A 102 -5.24 -3.81 7.28
N SER A 103 -4.20 -4.11 6.50
CA SER A 103 -4.27 -4.80 5.20
C SER A 103 -4.29 -6.34 5.28
N ALA A 104 -4.67 -6.91 6.42
CA ALA A 104 -4.76 -8.36 6.63
C ALA A 104 -5.74 -9.06 5.67
N GLU A 105 -6.72 -8.34 5.11
CA GLU A 105 -7.65 -8.86 4.11
C GLU A 105 -6.94 -9.47 2.90
N ARG A 106 -5.74 -9.00 2.56
CA ARG A 106 -4.94 -9.59 1.47
C ARG A 106 -4.62 -11.06 1.76
N LEU A 107 -4.23 -11.37 3.01
CA LEU A 107 -3.84 -12.72 3.42
C LEU A 107 -5.05 -13.65 3.51
N THR A 108 -6.14 -13.19 4.13
CA THR A 108 -7.37 -13.99 4.27
C THR A 108 -8.04 -14.25 2.91
N THR A 109 -8.06 -13.25 2.04
CA THR A 109 -8.56 -13.42 0.67
C THR A 109 -7.69 -14.38 -0.14
N PHE A 110 -6.36 -14.29 0.01
CA PHE A 110 -5.45 -15.22 -0.65
C PHE A 110 -5.75 -16.69 -0.26
N VAL A 111 -5.92 -16.96 1.04
CA VAL A 111 -6.27 -18.30 1.53
C VAL A 111 -7.64 -18.75 1.00
N THR A 112 -8.62 -17.86 0.99
CA THR A 112 -9.97 -18.15 0.49
C THR A 112 -9.93 -18.53 -1.00
N LEU A 113 -9.20 -17.77 -1.82
CA LEU A 113 -9.06 -18.04 -3.25
C LEU A 113 -8.19 -19.27 -3.51
N ALA A 114 -7.15 -19.50 -2.72
CA ALA A 114 -6.31 -20.70 -2.82
C ALA A 114 -7.10 -22.00 -2.56
N ARG A 115 -8.11 -21.95 -1.68
CA ARG A 115 -9.04 -23.07 -1.44
C ARG A 115 -10.07 -23.22 -2.56
N ARG A 116 -10.54 -22.10 -3.10
CA ARG A 116 -11.50 -22.09 -4.21
C ARG A 116 -10.89 -22.64 -5.50
N TYR A 117 -9.58 -22.43 -5.71
CA TYR A 117 -8.83 -22.86 -6.89
C TYR A 117 -7.66 -23.77 -6.48
N PRO A 118 -7.93 -25.06 -6.22
CA PRO A 118 -6.92 -25.99 -5.69
C PRO A 118 -5.74 -26.19 -6.65
N ASP A 119 -5.96 -26.05 -7.95
CA ASP A 119 -4.93 -26.26 -8.97
C ASP A 119 -4.15 -24.98 -9.32
N ALA A 120 -4.57 -23.81 -8.81
CA ALA A 120 -3.90 -22.55 -9.08
C ALA A 120 -2.51 -22.50 -8.43
N ARG A 121 -1.54 -21.97 -9.17
CA ARG A 121 -0.20 -21.66 -8.66
C ARG A 121 -0.26 -20.46 -7.73
N LEU A 122 0.38 -20.56 -6.56
CA LEU A 122 0.28 -19.58 -5.49
C LEU A 122 1.61 -18.87 -5.31
N VAL A 123 1.62 -17.54 -5.37
CA VAL A 123 2.82 -16.71 -5.16
C VAL A 123 2.53 -15.65 -4.12
N PHE A 124 3.29 -15.66 -3.03
CA PHE A 124 3.34 -14.57 -2.06
C PHE A 124 4.57 -13.71 -2.31
N VAL A 125 4.39 -12.41 -2.35
CA VAL A 125 5.46 -11.45 -2.64
C VAL A 125 5.62 -10.47 -1.48
N GLY A 126 6.66 -10.67 -0.68
CA GLY A 126 6.88 -9.86 0.52
C GLY A 126 8.30 -10.00 1.06
N GLY A 127 9.22 -9.21 0.52
CA GLY A 127 10.57 -9.05 1.05
C GLY A 127 10.60 -8.19 2.32
N SER A 128 11.78 -7.70 2.68
CA SER A 128 11.94 -6.79 3.80
C SER A 128 11.95 -5.34 3.34
N SER A 129 11.07 -4.54 3.90
CA SER A 129 11.10 -3.07 3.77
C SER A 129 11.83 -2.39 4.93
N SER A 130 12.36 -3.14 5.91
CA SER A 130 13.12 -2.61 7.05
C SER A 130 14.51 -2.16 6.64
N LEU A 131 14.98 -1.04 7.21
CA LEU A 131 16.36 -0.57 7.08
C LEU A 131 17.26 -1.17 8.16
N THR A 132 16.69 -1.50 9.32
CA THR A 132 17.42 -1.95 10.51
C THR A 132 17.41 -3.48 10.67
N ARG A 133 16.39 -4.13 10.15
CA ARG A 133 16.17 -5.58 10.25
C ARG A 133 15.83 -6.18 8.88
N PRO A 134 16.79 -6.20 7.93
CA PRO A 134 16.57 -6.75 6.59
C PRO A 134 16.37 -8.27 6.59
N ASP A 135 16.78 -8.94 7.65
CA ASP A 135 16.59 -10.37 7.93
C ASP A 135 15.12 -10.76 8.12
N LEU A 136 14.29 -9.83 8.63
CA LEU A 136 12.87 -10.08 8.85
C LEU A 136 12.08 -9.81 7.58
N THR A 137 11.49 -10.86 7.01
CA THR A 137 10.69 -10.78 5.79
C THR A 137 9.21 -10.98 6.07
N GLU A 138 8.35 -10.34 5.31
CA GLU A 138 6.90 -10.60 5.40
C GLU A 138 6.53 -12.02 4.98
N ALA A 139 7.35 -12.66 4.15
CA ALA A 139 7.16 -14.03 3.73
C ALA A 139 7.21 -15.03 4.90
N ALA A 140 8.03 -14.77 5.92
CA ALA A 140 8.06 -15.61 7.12
C ALA A 140 6.74 -15.51 7.91
N ASP A 141 6.26 -14.27 8.15
CA ASP A 141 4.97 -14.02 8.81
C ASP A 141 3.81 -14.61 8.00
N ALA A 142 3.83 -14.45 6.67
CA ALA A 142 2.79 -15.00 5.80
C ALA A 142 2.77 -16.53 5.82
N ARG A 143 3.93 -17.19 5.84
CA ARG A 143 4.01 -18.65 5.96
C ARG A 143 3.37 -19.13 7.27
N GLN A 144 3.63 -18.45 8.37
CA GLN A 144 3.05 -18.80 9.66
C GLN A 144 1.52 -18.63 9.63
N ILE A 145 1.00 -17.47 9.24
CA ILE A 145 -0.45 -17.22 9.23
C ILE A 145 -1.19 -18.11 8.24
N PHE A 146 -0.60 -18.43 7.08
CA PHE A 146 -1.21 -19.36 6.12
C PHE A 146 -1.32 -20.76 6.70
N SER A 147 -0.30 -21.23 7.42
CA SER A 147 -0.35 -22.51 8.14
C SER A 147 -1.42 -22.53 9.22
N GLU A 148 -1.49 -21.46 10.04
CA GLU A 148 -2.50 -21.30 11.09
C GLU A 148 -3.93 -21.24 10.52
N LEU A 149 -4.09 -20.68 9.32
CA LEU A 149 -5.36 -20.67 8.57
C LEU A 149 -5.62 -21.98 7.83
N GLY A 150 -4.76 -23.00 7.93
CA GLY A 150 -4.94 -24.31 7.34
C GLY A 150 -4.71 -24.37 5.83
N LEU A 151 -3.90 -23.48 5.26
CA LEU A 151 -3.41 -23.60 3.89
C LEU A 151 -2.14 -24.44 3.87
N ASP A 152 -2.04 -25.37 2.93
CA ASP A 152 -0.77 -26.06 2.67
C ASP A 152 0.27 -25.07 2.16
N VAL A 153 1.19 -24.70 3.07
CA VAL A 153 2.25 -23.72 2.79
C VAL A 153 3.30 -24.21 1.80
N GLY A 154 3.35 -25.53 1.54
CA GLY A 154 4.20 -26.12 0.52
C GLY A 154 3.76 -25.79 -0.90
N ARG A 155 2.47 -25.43 -1.11
CA ARG A 155 1.94 -24.98 -2.38
C ARG A 155 2.30 -23.52 -2.72
N VAL A 156 2.79 -22.74 -1.75
CA VAL A 156 3.03 -21.29 -1.94
C VAL A 156 4.49 -21.03 -2.26
N HIS A 157 4.75 -20.39 -3.37
CA HIS A 157 6.06 -19.83 -3.70
C HIS A 157 6.25 -18.48 -3.05
N TYR A 158 7.29 -18.32 -2.26
CA TYR A 158 7.57 -17.09 -1.50
C TYR A 158 8.69 -16.29 -2.15
N GLU A 159 8.39 -15.06 -2.59
CA GLU A 159 9.37 -14.08 -3.03
C GLU A 159 9.79 -13.22 -1.82
N THR A 160 11.09 -13.14 -1.53
CA THR A 160 11.61 -12.53 -0.30
C THR A 160 12.65 -11.41 -0.55
N ARG A 161 13.01 -11.13 -1.79
CA ARG A 161 14.11 -10.22 -2.14
C ARG A 161 13.66 -8.83 -2.57
N SER A 162 12.40 -8.69 -2.95
CA SER A 162 11.83 -7.43 -3.41
C SER A 162 11.82 -6.35 -2.32
N ARG A 163 12.12 -5.12 -2.68
CA ARG A 163 12.18 -3.95 -1.78
C ARG A 163 11.18 -2.87 -2.17
N ASN A 164 10.50 -3.02 -3.28
CA ASN A 164 9.54 -2.05 -3.82
C ASN A 164 8.58 -2.74 -4.80
N THR A 165 7.48 -2.05 -5.17
CA THR A 165 6.42 -2.65 -5.99
C THR A 165 6.86 -3.04 -7.40
N TYR A 166 7.82 -2.34 -7.99
CA TYR A 166 8.36 -2.71 -9.30
C TYR A 166 9.17 -4.01 -9.21
N GLU A 167 10.00 -4.15 -8.17
CA GLU A 167 10.72 -5.40 -7.90
C GLU A 167 9.75 -6.54 -7.55
N ASN A 168 8.63 -6.26 -6.85
CA ASN A 168 7.56 -7.24 -6.63
C ASN A 168 7.06 -7.81 -7.98
N ALA A 169 6.75 -6.95 -8.93
CA ALA A 169 6.25 -7.38 -10.24
C ALA A 169 7.31 -8.18 -11.01
N LEU A 170 8.55 -7.70 -11.04
CA LEU A 170 9.64 -8.33 -11.80
C LEU A 170 10.00 -9.71 -11.24
N LEU A 171 10.17 -9.82 -9.91
CA LEU A 171 10.59 -11.06 -9.26
C LEU A 171 9.46 -12.08 -9.18
N SER A 172 8.21 -11.66 -9.00
CA SER A 172 7.07 -12.56 -9.07
C SER A 172 6.84 -13.11 -10.48
N LEU A 173 7.06 -12.30 -11.53
CA LEU A 173 7.02 -12.77 -12.91
C LEU A 173 8.07 -13.87 -13.16
N ALA A 174 9.28 -13.69 -12.62
CA ALA A 174 10.35 -14.68 -12.76
C ALA A 174 10.06 -16.01 -12.03
N ILE A 175 9.28 -15.97 -10.93
CA ILE A 175 8.82 -17.15 -10.19
C ILE A 175 7.62 -17.79 -10.89
N ALA A 176 6.61 -17.02 -11.21
CA ALA A 176 5.35 -17.49 -11.79
C ALA A 176 5.52 -18.03 -13.20
N LYS A 177 6.39 -17.43 -14.03
CA LYS A 177 6.63 -17.79 -15.44
C LYS A 177 5.31 -18.09 -16.17
N PRO A 178 4.38 -17.10 -16.22
CA PRO A 178 3.06 -17.34 -16.81
C PRO A 178 3.19 -17.71 -18.29
N LEU A 179 2.42 -18.68 -18.71
CA LEU A 179 2.31 -19.03 -20.12
C LEU A 179 1.31 -18.09 -20.82
N GLY A 180 1.40 -18.00 -22.14
CA GLY A 180 0.45 -17.19 -22.92
C GLY A 180 -0.99 -17.70 -22.73
N GLY A 181 -1.91 -16.77 -22.44
CA GLY A 181 -3.33 -17.07 -22.20
C GLY A 181 -3.69 -17.46 -20.75
N GLU A 182 -2.72 -17.67 -19.86
CA GLU A 182 -3.00 -17.95 -18.46
C GLU A 182 -3.63 -16.75 -17.74
N LYS A 183 -4.59 -17.03 -16.88
CA LYS A 183 -5.32 -16.06 -16.07
C LYS A 183 -4.75 -16.01 -14.65
N TRP A 184 -4.13 -14.91 -14.31
CA TRP A 184 -3.56 -14.69 -12.98
C TRP A 184 -4.29 -13.57 -12.25
N LEU A 185 -4.55 -13.77 -10.96
CA LEU A 185 -5.10 -12.75 -10.08
C LEU A 185 -3.98 -12.04 -9.31
N LEU A 186 -4.09 -10.71 -9.19
CA LEU A 186 -3.25 -9.89 -8.34
C LEU A 186 -4.05 -9.39 -7.14
N ILE A 187 -3.72 -9.85 -5.94
CA ILE A 187 -4.36 -9.42 -4.70
C ILE A 187 -3.51 -8.34 -4.05
N THR A 188 -4.09 -7.18 -3.84
CA THR A 188 -3.53 -6.11 -3.00
C THR A 188 -4.65 -5.16 -2.56
N SER A 189 -4.33 -4.20 -1.66
CA SER A 189 -5.31 -3.19 -1.24
C SER A 189 -5.79 -2.35 -2.42
N ALA A 190 -7.07 -2.02 -2.44
CA ALA A 190 -7.72 -1.31 -3.53
C ALA A 190 -7.03 0.03 -3.86
N PHE A 191 -6.64 0.81 -2.84
CA PHE A 191 -5.92 2.06 -3.02
C PHE A 191 -4.51 1.88 -3.64
N HIS A 192 -3.89 0.72 -3.45
CA HIS A 192 -2.57 0.37 -3.99
C HIS A 192 -2.64 -0.24 -5.39
N MET A 193 -3.81 -0.74 -5.79
CA MET A 193 -4.02 -1.48 -7.03
C MET A 193 -3.56 -0.72 -8.28
N PRO A 194 -3.82 0.61 -8.45
CA PRO A 194 -3.35 1.33 -9.63
C PRO A 194 -1.83 1.24 -9.81
N ARG A 195 -1.05 1.48 -8.75
CA ARG A 195 0.41 1.42 -8.81
C ARG A 195 0.92 -0.01 -9.04
N ALA A 196 0.30 -0.99 -8.40
CA ALA A 196 0.65 -2.40 -8.58
C ALA A 196 0.41 -2.86 -10.03
N VAL A 197 -0.80 -2.67 -10.56
CA VAL A 197 -1.14 -3.03 -11.95
C VAL A 197 -0.21 -2.33 -12.95
N GLY A 198 0.08 -1.04 -12.73
CA GLY A 198 1.03 -0.29 -13.57
C GLY A 198 2.42 -0.95 -13.62
N CYS A 199 2.92 -1.43 -12.48
CA CYS A 199 4.20 -2.13 -12.39
C CYS A 199 4.17 -3.49 -13.10
N PHE A 200 3.11 -4.28 -12.90
CA PHE A 200 2.95 -5.59 -13.54
C PHE A 200 2.86 -5.45 -15.06
N ARG A 201 2.07 -4.51 -15.56
CA ARG A 201 1.99 -4.22 -17.01
C ARG A 201 3.31 -3.71 -17.58
N ARG A 202 4.08 -2.95 -16.78
CA ARG A 202 5.39 -2.45 -17.21
C ARG A 202 6.41 -3.56 -17.43
N VAL A 203 6.35 -4.63 -16.65
CA VAL A 203 7.21 -5.81 -16.85
C VAL A 203 6.64 -6.82 -17.87
N GLY A 204 5.56 -6.46 -18.57
CA GLY A 204 4.95 -7.29 -19.61
C GLY A 204 3.95 -8.34 -19.10
N TRP A 205 3.53 -8.26 -17.83
CA TRP A 205 2.56 -9.19 -17.26
C TRP A 205 1.18 -8.56 -17.14
N ASP A 206 0.26 -9.00 -18.00
CA ASP A 206 -1.14 -8.59 -17.95
C ASP A 206 -1.88 -9.45 -16.93
N ILE A 207 -1.91 -8.98 -15.70
CA ILE A 207 -2.50 -9.66 -14.57
C ILE A 207 -3.87 -9.06 -14.23
N THR A 208 -4.84 -9.90 -13.85
CA THR A 208 -6.19 -9.47 -13.47
C THR A 208 -6.18 -8.90 -12.06
N PRO A 209 -6.56 -7.62 -11.87
CA PRO A 209 -6.63 -7.01 -10.54
C PRO A 209 -7.75 -7.63 -9.71
N TYR A 210 -7.45 -8.01 -8.46
CA TYR A 210 -8.40 -8.46 -7.45
C TYR A 210 -8.23 -7.60 -6.19
N PRO A 211 -8.82 -6.38 -6.19
CA PRO A 211 -8.66 -5.43 -5.09
C PRO A 211 -9.43 -5.88 -3.85
N VAL A 212 -8.78 -5.69 -2.68
CA VAL A 212 -9.34 -5.93 -1.35
C VAL A 212 -8.98 -4.77 -0.42
N ASP A 213 -9.33 -4.82 0.86
CA ASP A 213 -8.92 -3.81 1.84
C ASP A 213 -9.30 -2.39 1.38
N TYR A 214 -10.58 -2.20 1.06
CA TYR A 214 -11.13 -0.89 0.75
C TYR A 214 -11.20 -0.03 2.01
N ARG A 215 -10.72 1.21 1.94
CA ARG A 215 -10.69 2.17 3.05
C ARG A 215 -11.83 3.18 3.01
N THR A 216 -12.55 3.22 1.88
CA THR A 216 -13.64 4.17 1.67
C THR A 216 -14.93 3.44 1.31
N SER A 217 -16.05 4.02 1.75
CA SER A 217 -17.38 3.61 1.31
C SER A 217 -17.64 4.12 -0.10
N THR A 218 -18.52 3.45 -0.84
CA THR A 218 -19.02 3.94 -2.15
C THR A 218 -19.72 5.29 -2.04
N ASN A 219 -20.36 5.57 -0.89
CA ASN A 219 -20.99 6.85 -0.57
C ASN A 219 -20.09 7.68 0.35
N ILE A 220 -19.38 8.64 -0.21
CA ILE A 220 -18.50 9.51 0.56
C ILE A 220 -19.31 10.61 1.25
N ARG A 221 -19.12 10.73 2.55
CA ARG A 221 -19.65 11.86 3.30
C ARG A 221 -18.86 13.13 2.97
N VAL A 222 -19.54 14.27 2.90
CA VAL A 222 -18.90 15.57 2.64
C VAL A 222 -18.16 16.07 3.89
N ILE A 223 -18.63 15.71 5.08
CA ILE A 223 -18.03 16.10 6.36
C ILE A 223 -17.35 14.88 6.99
N GLY A 224 -16.11 15.05 7.43
CA GLY A 224 -15.31 14.02 8.09
C GLY A 224 -15.74 13.71 9.52
N GLY A 225 -15.12 12.71 10.12
CA GLY A 225 -15.45 12.22 11.47
C GLY A 225 -14.83 13.01 12.62
N LEU A 226 -14.44 14.28 12.45
CA LEU A 226 -13.87 15.20 13.45
C LEU A 226 -12.73 14.63 14.33
N SER A 227 -12.00 13.62 13.83
CA SER A 227 -10.82 13.07 14.50
C SER A 227 -9.53 13.54 13.81
N VAL A 228 -8.81 14.45 14.43
CA VAL A 228 -7.56 15.04 13.91
C VAL A 228 -6.55 13.93 13.55
N GLY A 229 -6.27 13.03 14.49
CA GLY A 229 -5.27 11.98 14.29
C GLY A 229 -5.60 11.04 13.12
N SER A 230 -6.85 10.57 13.03
CA SER A 230 -7.28 9.69 11.94
C SER A 230 -7.31 10.41 10.59
N SER A 231 -7.68 11.70 10.56
CA SER A 231 -7.72 12.50 9.33
C SER A 231 -6.32 12.75 8.77
N ILE A 232 -5.36 13.13 9.63
CA ILE A 232 -3.95 13.32 9.23
C ILE A 232 -3.34 11.98 8.79
N LYS A 233 -3.52 10.88 9.57
CA LYS A 233 -3.04 9.55 9.20
C LYS A 233 -3.56 9.13 7.83
N ARG A 234 -4.86 9.33 7.56
CA ARG A 234 -5.49 8.97 6.28
C ARG A 234 -4.94 9.82 5.14
N LEU A 235 -4.77 11.13 5.35
CA LEU A 235 -4.15 12.01 4.37
C LEU A 235 -2.72 11.57 4.05
N THR A 236 -1.91 11.26 5.07
CA THR A 236 -0.52 10.81 4.90
C THR A 236 -0.44 9.51 4.09
N HIS A 237 -1.29 8.53 4.39
CA HIS A 237 -1.31 7.27 3.62
C HIS A 237 -1.77 7.49 2.17
N ALA A 238 -2.81 8.29 1.93
CA ALA A 238 -3.27 8.61 0.58
C ALA A 238 -2.18 9.36 -0.21
N ALA A 239 -1.57 10.39 0.38
CA ALA A 239 -0.49 11.16 -0.22
C ALA A 239 0.70 10.25 -0.59
N HIS A 240 1.03 9.26 0.25
CA HIS A 240 2.09 8.29 -0.04
C HIS A 240 1.84 7.53 -1.35
N GLU A 241 0.63 7.06 -1.58
CA GLU A 241 0.28 6.36 -2.83
C GLU A 241 0.30 7.30 -4.04
N TRP A 242 -0.21 8.53 -3.90
CA TRP A 242 -0.17 9.51 -4.99
C TRP A 242 1.26 9.91 -5.36
N VAL A 243 2.10 10.21 -4.37
CA VAL A 243 3.54 10.48 -4.60
C VAL A 243 4.23 9.27 -5.20
N GLY A 244 3.87 8.06 -4.75
CA GLY A 244 4.36 6.81 -5.31
C GLY A 244 3.99 6.66 -6.80
N LEU A 245 2.75 6.96 -7.19
CA LEU A 245 2.31 6.93 -8.59
C LEU A 245 3.11 7.91 -9.46
N VAL A 246 3.27 9.17 -9.01
CA VAL A 246 4.08 10.17 -9.71
C VAL A 246 5.52 9.70 -9.87
N ALA A 247 6.15 9.30 -8.77
CA ALA A 247 7.55 8.87 -8.77
C ALA A 247 7.79 7.66 -9.68
N TYR A 248 6.90 6.65 -9.63
CA TYR A 248 7.02 5.46 -10.46
C TYR A 248 6.79 5.74 -11.94
N TYR A 249 5.89 6.67 -12.26
CA TYR A 249 5.68 7.12 -13.63
C TYR A 249 6.91 7.83 -14.19
N ILE A 250 7.47 8.80 -13.44
CA ILE A 250 8.69 9.53 -13.83
C ILE A 250 9.88 8.57 -14.00
N MET A 251 9.99 7.56 -13.13
CA MET A 251 11.04 6.55 -13.21
C MET A 251 10.82 5.50 -14.31
N GLY A 252 9.73 5.57 -15.08
CA GLY A 252 9.39 4.59 -16.10
C GLY A 252 9.07 3.19 -15.55
N ARG A 253 8.65 3.08 -14.28
CA ARG A 253 8.32 1.82 -13.58
C ARG A 253 6.85 1.44 -13.66
N THR A 254 6.01 2.29 -14.21
CA THR A 254 4.61 2.03 -14.53
C THR A 254 4.35 2.33 -16.00
N ASN A 255 3.36 1.67 -16.59
CA ASN A 255 2.97 1.88 -17.99
C ASN A 255 2.14 3.16 -18.20
N ALA A 256 1.56 3.72 -17.12
CA ALA A 256 0.75 4.94 -17.14
C ALA A 256 0.81 5.61 -15.77
N PHE A 257 0.51 6.91 -15.70
CA PHE A 257 0.44 7.65 -14.44
C PHE A 257 -0.66 7.09 -13.52
N LEU A 258 -1.86 6.91 -14.05
CA LEU A 258 -2.98 6.31 -13.33
C LEU A 258 -3.62 5.21 -14.19
N PRO A 259 -3.13 3.96 -14.10
CA PRO A 259 -3.61 2.85 -14.89
C PRO A 259 -5.11 2.61 -14.76
N LEU A 260 -5.73 2.18 -15.86
CA LEU A 260 -7.15 1.80 -15.95
C LEU A 260 -7.29 0.28 -15.98
N PRO A 261 -8.45 -0.25 -15.56
CA PRO A 261 -8.85 -1.60 -15.97
C PRO A 261 -8.73 -1.74 -17.49
N ARG A 262 -8.35 -2.89 -17.97
CA ARG A 262 -8.53 -3.23 -19.38
C ARG A 262 -9.94 -3.78 -19.57
N ALA A 263 -10.57 -3.38 -20.66
CA ALA A 263 -11.88 -3.89 -21.06
C ALA A 263 -11.78 -5.39 -21.38
#